data_f3dddf7fd3dfdc04dcbfbc183c7a26ce
#
_entry.id   f3dddf7fd3dfdc04dcbfbc183c7a26ce
#
_cell.length_a   1.000
_cell.length_b   1.000
_cell.length_c   1.000
_cell.angle_alpha   90.00
_cell.angle_beta   90.00
_cell.angle_gamma   90.00
#
_symmetry.space_group_name_H-M   'P 1'
#
loop_
_entity.id
_entity.type
_entity.pdbx_description
1 polymer ?
#
loop_
_entity_poly.entity_id
_entity_poly.type
_entity_poly.pdbx_seq_one_letter_code
_entity_poly.pdbx_strand_id
1 'polypeptide(L)'
;MNSLKILKKIILPFSLCILIFSCNNMKKPKVIGHRGAKGYYAENTLGSIKKAMDLGVDGIEIDVFKCGSGELVVFHDQMVDSLTDGKGMIELLSLDSIKKLTVLGNEKIPTLDEVLNLIDGRVMLNIELKGSNTSFLTHQLLKSYFQSSSWKPEKVFISSFNWYELKAFHQLNKEIKIAILIEKTDPGNAIKIANELNAFAINSQYTFLNKENISKIKSENLMVYAWTVNEYKDIRRMKRLGVDGIISDFPDRVK
;
A
#
# COMPACT_ATOMS: atom_id res chain seq x y z
N MET A 1 59.28 -59.91 -38.05
CA MET A 1 58.34 -60.07 -36.90
C MET A 1 58.25 -58.73 -36.24
N ASN A 2 57.20 -57.91 -36.71
CA ASN A 2 57.01 -56.57 -36.23
C ASN A 2 55.79 -56.56 -35.31
N SER A 3 56.03 -56.23 -34.05
CA SER A 3 54.93 -56.10 -33.04
C SER A 3 54.45 -54.67 -33.00
N LEU A 4 53.23 -54.44 -33.50
CA LEU A 4 52.55 -53.15 -33.43
C LEU A 4 51.96 -52.93 -32.03
N LYS A 5 52.45 -51.91 -31.30
CA LYS A 5 51.86 -51.44 -30.03
C LYS A 5 50.72 -50.46 -30.34
N ILE A 6 49.50 -50.87 -30.04
CA ILE A 6 48.31 -50.02 -30.15
C ILE A 6 48.22 -49.16 -28.88
N LEU A 7 48.42 -47.85 -29.08
CA LEU A 7 48.27 -46.85 -28.00
C LEU A 7 46.77 -46.49 -27.88
N LYS A 8 46.07 -46.98 -26.83
CA LYS A 8 44.70 -46.58 -26.50
C LYS A 8 44.70 -45.16 -25.91
N LYS A 9 44.21 -44.19 -26.69
CA LYS A 9 43.91 -42.85 -26.19
C LYS A 9 42.68 -42.91 -25.30
N ILE A 10 42.88 -42.67 -23.99
CA ILE A 10 41.78 -42.46 -23.05
C ILE A 10 41.27 -41.04 -23.28
N ILE A 11 40.09 -40.92 -23.86
CA ILE A 11 39.34 -39.63 -23.93
C ILE A 11 38.57 -39.48 -22.62
N LEU A 12 39.03 -38.59 -21.75
CA LEU A 12 38.34 -38.21 -20.53
C LEU A 12 37.21 -37.23 -20.92
N PRO A 13 35.91 -37.50 -20.62
CA PRO A 13 34.86 -36.54 -20.91
C PRO A 13 34.98 -35.36 -19.95
N PHE A 14 35.29 -34.20 -20.49
CA PHE A 14 35.26 -32.92 -19.76
C PHE A 14 33.77 -32.55 -19.52
N SER A 15 33.25 -32.96 -18.36
CA SER A 15 31.91 -32.58 -17.95
C SER A 15 31.86 -31.08 -17.62
N LEU A 16 31.39 -30.28 -18.58
CA LEU A 16 31.19 -28.84 -18.42
C LEU A 16 29.96 -28.63 -17.52
N CYS A 17 30.18 -28.48 -16.21
CA CYS A 17 29.16 -28.02 -15.29
C CYS A 17 28.78 -26.58 -15.63
N ILE A 18 27.71 -26.41 -16.43
CA ILE A 18 27.08 -25.12 -16.64
C ILE A 18 26.37 -24.75 -15.33
N LEU A 19 27.03 -23.93 -14.51
CA LEU A 19 26.40 -23.24 -13.39
C LEU A 19 25.38 -22.26 -13.98
N ILE A 20 24.14 -22.70 -14.06
CA ILE A 20 23.02 -21.80 -14.37
C ILE A 20 22.87 -20.89 -13.15
N PHE A 21 23.50 -19.72 -13.19
CA PHE A 21 23.14 -18.61 -12.32
C PHE A 21 21.71 -18.23 -12.67
N SER A 22 20.75 -18.80 -11.94
CA SER A 22 19.38 -18.30 -11.93
C SER A 22 19.45 -16.88 -11.37
N CYS A 23 19.54 -15.88 -12.26
CA CYS A 23 19.22 -14.52 -11.89
C CYS A 23 17.77 -14.52 -11.46
N ASN A 24 17.52 -14.67 -10.14
CA ASN A 24 16.23 -14.36 -9.56
C ASN A 24 15.95 -12.89 -9.89
N ASN A 25 15.20 -12.66 -10.96
CA ASN A 25 14.63 -11.35 -11.27
C ASN A 25 13.69 -10.99 -10.12
N MET A 26 14.24 -10.41 -9.05
CA MET A 26 13.42 -9.93 -7.94
C MET A 26 12.48 -8.89 -8.52
N LYS A 27 11.19 -9.19 -8.47
CA LYS A 27 10.13 -8.27 -8.91
C LYS A 27 10.30 -6.95 -8.17
N LYS A 28 10.37 -5.83 -8.91
CA LYS A 28 10.43 -4.51 -8.29
C LYS A 28 9.18 -4.29 -7.44
N PRO A 29 9.32 -3.79 -6.20
CA PRO A 29 8.16 -3.48 -5.37
C PRO A 29 7.33 -2.36 -6.00
N LYS A 30 6.02 -2.39 -5.79
CA LYS A 30 5.13 -1.29 -6.12
C LYS A 30 5.49 -0.06 -5.30
N VAL A 31 5.48 1.10 -5.95
CA VAL A 31 5.77 2.41 -5.34
C VAL A 31 4.45 3.06 -4.96
N ILE A 32 4.20 3.22 -3.66
CA ILE A 32 2.97 3.81 -3.15
C ILE A 32 3.31 5.12 -2.42
N GLY A 33 2.66 6.20 -2.83
CA GLY A 33 2.76 7.49 -2.15
C GLY A 33 1.93 7.49 -0.87
N HIS A 34 2.58 7.66 0.30
CA HIS A 34 1.95 7.71 1.62
C HIS A 34 1.22 9.03 1.81
N ARG A 35 -0.10 8.99 1.99
CA ARG A 35 -0.96 10.18 2.08
C ARG A 35 -0.73 11.15 0.90
N GLY A 36 -0.50 10.57 -0.29
CA GLY A 36 0.03 11.26 -1.46
C GLY A 36 1.56 11.28 -1.49
N ALA A 37 2.16 12.44 -1.65
CA ALA A 37 3.60 12.67 -1.53
C ALA A 37 3.88 13.57 -0.32
N LYS A 38 3.60 13.04 0.89
CA LYS A 38 3.64 13.76 2.18
C LYS A 38 4.96 14.48 2.43
N GLY A 39 6.08 13.95 1.94
CA GLY A 39 7.38 14.58 2.09
C GLY A 39 7.57 15.88 1.31
N TYR A 40 6.63 16.22 0.41
CA TYR A 40 6.68 17.41 -0.46
C TYR A 40 5.50 18.35 -0.28
N TYR A 41 4.34 17.85 0.11
CA TYR A 41 3.10 18.60 0.30
C TYR A 41 2.41 18.17 1.60
N ALA A 42 1.51 18.98 2.10
CA ALA A 42 0.66 18.61 3.23
C ALA A 42 -0.07 17.30 2.94
N GLU A 43 0.02 16.36 3.86
CA GLU A 43 -0.53 15.01 3.72
C GLU A 43 -2.04 14.99 3.48
N ASN A 44 -2.52 13.99 2.76
CA ASN A 44 -3.96 13.78 2.52
C ASN A 44 -4.67 14.97 1.84
N THR A 45 -3.94 15.79 1.09
CA THR A 45 -4.48 16.90 0.31
C THR A 45 -4.49 16.60 -1.19
N LEU A 46 -5.31 17.32 -1.95
CA LEU A 46 -5.31 17.18 -3.42
C LEU A 46 -3.96 17.53 -4.02
N GLY A 47 -3.24 18.51 -3.44
CA GLY A 47 -1.88 18.87 -3.85
C GLY A 47 -0.88 17.73 -3.64
N SER A 48 -0.92 17.05 -2.48
CA SER A 48 -0.08 15.90 -2.17
C SER A 48 -0.35 14.72 -3.12
N ILE A 49 -1.63 14.44 -3.38
CA ILE A 49 -2.07 13.37 -4.27
C ILE A 49 -1.62 13.65 -5.71
N LYS A 50 -1.86 14.88 -6.20
CA LYS A 50 -1.39 15.31 -7.52
C LYS A 50 0.13 15.17 -7.66
N LYS A 51 0.88 15.62 -6.64
CA LYS A 51 2.35 15.47 -6.63
C LYS A 51 2.79 14.02 -6.72
N ALA A 52 2.16 13.11 -5.99
CA ALA A 52 2.45 11.68 -6.10
C ALA A 52 2.22 11.15 -7.52
N MET A 53 1.12 11.53 -8.16
CA MET A 53 0.83 11.17 -9.56
C MET A 53 1.88 11.74 -10.52
N ASP A 54 2.29 13.00 -10.36
CA ASP A 54 3.32 13.64 -11.18
C ASP A 54 4.69 12.94 -11.02
N LEU A 55 4.98 12.41 -9.83
CA LEU A 55 6.14 11.57 -9.57
C LEU A 55 6.01 10.16 -10.19
N GLY A 56 4.87 9.79 -10.76
CA GLY A 56 4.65 8.53 -11.49
C GLY A 56 4.65 7.31 -10.57
N VAL A 57 3.95 7.38 -9.44
CA VAL A 57 3.76 6.25 -8.51
C VAL A 57 2.89 5.15 -9.13
N ASP A 58 3.03 3.92 -8.62
CA ASP A 58 2.10 2.82 -8.97
C ASP A 58 0.74 2.99 -8.28
N GLY A 59 0.73 3.61 -7.10
CA GLY A 59 -0.48 3.85 -6.31
C GLY A 59 -0.29 4.93 -5.27
N ILE A 60 -1.40 5.30 -4.64
CA ILE A 60 -1.47 6.29 -3.56
C ILE A 60 -2.21 5.66 -2.40
N GLU A 61 -1.76 5.96 -1.20
CA GLU A 61 -2.43 5.61 0.04
C GLU A 61 -3.02 6.89 0.65
N ILE A 62 -4.22 6.79 1.20
CA ILE A 62 -4.95 7.87 1.90
C ILE A 62 -5.71 7.33 3.10
N ASP A 63 -5.98 8.21 4.06
CA ASP A 63 -6.74 7.91 5.28
C ASP A 63 -8.14 8.52 5.22
N VAL A 64 -9.18 7.78 5.63
CA VAL A 64 -10.55 8.30 5.62
C VAL A 64 -11.24 8.21 6.99
N PHE A 65 -11.96 9.28 7.32
CA PHE A 65 -12.91 9.35 8.42
C PHE A 65 -14.30 9.69 7.90
N LYS A 66 -15.33 9.29 8.63
CA LYS A 66 -16.68 9.83 8.47
C LYS A 66 -16.81 11.06 9.36
N CYS A 67 -17.11 12.23 8.79
CA CYS A 67 -17.34 13.45 9.55
C CYS A 67 -18.72 13.50 10.21
N GLY A 68 -18.96 14.50 11.06
CA GLY A 68 -20.18 14.62 11.85
C GLY A 68 -21.48 14.74 11.05
N SER A 69 -21.42 15.27 9.83
CA SER A 69 -22.56 15.34 8.91
C SER A 69 -22.74 14.11 8.02
N GLY A 70 -21.78 13.15 8.07
CA GLY A 70 -21.93 11.83 7.44
C GLY A 70 -21.07 11.59 6.20
N GLU A 71 -20.37 12.58 5.68
CA GLU A 71 -19.52 12.46 4.50
C GLU A 71 -18.15 11.86 4.85
N LEU A 72 -17.51 11.21 3.86
CA LEU A 72 -16.14 10.72 3.99
C LEU A 72 -15.14 11.84 3.65
N VAL A 73 -14.28 12.16 4.61
CA VAL A 73 -13.20 13.15 4.48
C VAL A 73 -11.84 12.47 4.58
N VAL A 74 -10.85 13.02 3.87
CA VAL A 74 -9.51 12.44 3.79
C VAL A 74 -8.58 13.17 4.75
N PHE A 75 -8.29 12.52 5.88
CA PHE A 75 -7.48 13.08 6.95
C PHE A 75 -6.95 11.94 7.83
N HIS A 76 -5.80 12.12 8.50
CA HIS A 76 -5.18 11.03 9.29
C HIS A 76 -5.54 11.05 10.76
N ASP A 77 -5.51 12.22 11.40
CA ASP A 77 -5.62 12.34 12.85
C ASP A 77 -7.08 12.49 13.30
N GLN A 78 -7.40 12.02 14.49
CA GLN A 78 -8.72 12.26 15.07
C GLN A 78 -8.97 13.74 15.36
N MET A 79 -7.91 14.49 15.71
CA MET A 79 -7.97 15.92 16.00
C MET A 79 -7.46 16.71 14.80
N VAL A 80 -8.23 17.69 14.35
CA VAL A 80 -7.81 18.56 13.24
C VAL A 80 -6.71 19.55 13.64
N ASP A 81 -6.47 19.72 14.94
CA ASP A 81 -5.53 20.67 15.55
C ASP A 81 -4.08 20.46 15.08
N SER A 82 -3.72 19.23 14.74
CA SER A 82 -2.34 18.86 14.40
C SER A 82 -1.85 19.46 13.08
N LEU A 83 -2.75 19.65 12.11
CA LEU A 83 -2.42 20.02 10.74
C LEU A 83 -3.21 21.21 10.19
N THR A 84 -4.17 21.75 10.97
CA THR A 84 -5.05 22.84 10.50
C THR A 84 -5.05 24.04 11.46
N ASP A 85 -5.66 25.12 11.01
CA ASP A 85 -5.94 26.32 11.80
C ASP A 85 -7.18 26.17 12.71
N GLY A 86 -7.85 25.00 12.69
CA GLY A 86 -9.03 24.70 13.50
C GLY A 86 -8.76 23.82 14.70
N LYS A 87 -9.84 23.44 15.39
CA LYS A 87 -9.81 22.57 16.59
C LYS A 87 -10.98 21.60 16.58
N GLY A 88 -10.76 20.46 17.20
CA GLY A 88 -11.79 19.48 17.50
C GLY A 88 -11.62 18.14 16.79
N MET A 89 -12.49 17.20 17.13
CA MET A 89 -12.49 15.86 16.54
C MET A 89 -13.14 15.90 15.15
N ILE A 90 -12.45 15.37 14.15
CA ILE A 90 -12.92 15.35 12.75
C ILE A 90 -14.29 14.66 12.60
N GLU A 91 -14.53 13.61 13.39
CA GLU A 91 -15.79 12.84 13.37
C GLU A 91 -16.98 13.61 13.97
N LEU A 92 -16.72 14.72 14.70
CA LEU A 92 -17.77 15.58 15.28
C LEU A 92 -18.03 16.85 14.48
N LEU A 93 -17.13 17.24 13.60
CA LEU A 93 -17.27 18.43 12.76
C LEU A 93 -18.16 18.14 11.53
N SER A 94 -19.01 19.10 11.16
CA SER A 94 -19.74 19.04 9.88
C SER A 94 -18.78 19.26 8.70
N LEU A 95 -19.14 18.75 7.52
CA LEU A 95 -18.36 18.99 6.29
C LEU A 95 -18.17 20.49 6.03
N ASP A 96 -19.21 21.32 6.22
CA ASP A 96 -19.12 22.77 6.06
C ASP A 96 -18.07 23.40 6.99
N SER A 97 -17.95 22.91 8.22
CA SER A 97 -16.93 23.35 9.17
C SER A 97 -15.53 22.89 8.73
N ILE A 98 -15.40 21.63 8.30
CA ILE A 98 -14.13 21.05 7.82
C ILE A 98 -13.64 21.81 6.57
N LYS A 99 -14.52 22.16 5.63
CA LYS A 99 -14.14 22.86 4.39
C LYS A 99 -13.65 24.31 4.63
N LYS A 100 -13.96 24.90 5.76
CA LYS A 100 -13.43 26.23 6.15
C LYS A 100 -12.00 26.13 6.65
N LEU A 101 -11.59 24.98 7.23
CA LEU A 101 -10.25 24.78 7.76
C LEU A 101 -9.19 24.90 6.67
N THR A 102 -8.05 25.45 7.06
CA THR A 102 -6.86 25.52 6.20
C THR A 102 -5.82 24.57 6.76
N VAL A 103 -5.40 23.61 5.92
CA VAL A 103 -4.26 22.74 6.18
C VAL A 103 -2.97 23.48 5.87
N LEU A 104 -1.84 23.04 6.43
CA LEU A 104 -0.51 23.57 6.13
C LEU A 104 -0.31 23.79 4.61
N GLY A 105 0.29 24.93 4.24
CA GLY A 105 0.52 25.27 2.82
C GLY A 105 -0.72 25.76 2.06
N ASN A 106 -1.75 26.25 2.75
CA ASN A 106 -3.03 26.74 2.19
C ASN A 106 -3.86 25.65 1.49
N GLU A 107 -3.63 24.40 1.81
CA GLU A 107 -4.41 23.28 1.31
C GLU A 107 -5.75 23.15 2.08
N LYS A 108 -6.66 22.33 1.55
CA LYS A 108 -7.94 22.02 2.19
C LYS A 108 -8.05 20.51 2.45
N ILE A 109 -8.85 20.14 3.44
CA ILE A 109 -9.21 18.74 3.68
C ILE A 109 -10.17 18.31 2.56
N PRO A 110 -9.80 17.34 1.70
CA PRO A 110 -10.68 16.88 0.65
C PRO A 110 -11.69 15.85 1.18
N THR A 111 -12.80 15.70 0.46
CA THR A 111 -13.65 14.52 0.58
C THR A 111 -13.04 13.35 -0.20
N LEU A 112 -13.46 12.12 0.10
CA LEU A 112 -13.09 10.95 -0.71
C LEU A 112 -13.59 11.09 -2.15
N ASP A 113 -14.75 11.71 -2.35
CA ASP A 113 -15.30 12.02 -3.68
C ASP A 113 -14.35 12.90 -4.51
N GLU A 114 -13.85 13.99 -3.92
CA GLU A 114 -12.88 14.88 -4.58
C GLU A 114 -11.58 14.14 -4.95
N VAL A 115 -11.11 13.22 -4.08
CA VAL A 115 -9.92 12.41 -4.35
C VAL A 115 -10.17 11.41 -5.47
N LEU A 116 -11.30 10.71 -5.47
CA LEU A 116 -11.66 9.77 -6.53
C LEU A 116 -11.77 10.47 -7.89
N ASN A 117 -12.37 11.68 -7.93
CA ASN A 117 -12.43 12.50 -9.14
C ASN A 117 -11.04 12.94 -9.62
N LEU A 118 -10.17 13.36 -8.70
CA LEU A 118 -8.80 13.78 -9.05
C LEU A 118 -7.98 12.62 -9.62
N ILE A 119 -8.02 11.43 -9.01
CA ILE A 119 -7.22 10.28 -9.44
C ILE A 119 -7.80 9.64 -10.70
N ASP A 120 -9.11 9.54 -10.82
CA ASP A 120 -9.84 9.00 -11.99
C ASP A 120 -9.26 7.66 -12.50
N GLY A 121 -8.99 6.71 -11.60
CA GLY A 121 -8.50 5.38 -11.94
C GLY A 121 -7.09 5.32 -12.58
N ARG A 122 -6.36 6.43 -12.68
CA ARG A 122 -5.05 6.50 -13.35
C ARG A 122 -3.96 5.71 -12.62
N VAL A 123 -4.01 5.68 -11.28
CA VAL A 123 -3.13 4.90 -10.40
C VAL A 123 -3.94 4.06 -9.42
N MET A 124 -3.33 3.10 -8.75
CA MET A 124 -3.99 2.35 -7.67
C MET A 124 -4.28 3.27 -6.49
N LEU A 125 -5.35 3.00 -5.75
CA LEU A 125 -5.70 3.69 -4.52
C LEU A 125 -5.84 2.70 -3.36
N ASN A 126 -5.03 2.89 -2.31
CA ASN A 126 -5.23 2.30 -1.01
C ASN A 126 -6.02 3.27 -0.14
N ILE A 127 -7.18 2.86 0.33
CA ILE A 127 -8.00 3.63 1.27
C ILE A 127 -7.88 2.98 2.64
N GLU A 128 -7.19 3.65 3.59
CA GLU A 128 -7.19 3.24 4.99
C GLU A 128 -8.46 3.71 5.68
N LEU A 129 -9.24 2.77 6.23
CA LEU A 129 -10.41 3.08 7.07
C LEU A 129 -9.93 3.38 8.49
N LYS A 130 -9.93 4.66 8.88
CA LYS A 130 -9.46 5.14 10.19
C LYS A 130 -10.55 5.19 11.24
N GLY A 131 -11.66 5.83 10.89
CA GLY A 131 -12.81 6.03 11.78
C GLY A 131 -13.76 4.84 11.81
N SER A 132 -14.72 4.91 12.70
CA SER A 132 -15.82 3.94 12.80
C SER A 132 -16.88 4.21 11.73
N ASN A 133 -17.56 3.14 11.29
CA ASN A 133 -18.66 3.22 10.29
C ASN A 133 -18.24 3.85 8.95
N THR A 134 -16.98 3.69 8.57
CA THR A 134 -16.45 4.13 7.27
C THR A 134 -16.66 3.10 6.17
N SER A 135 -16.73 1.81 6.51
CA SER A 135 -16.85 0.69 5.57
C SER A 135 -18.06 0.77 4.65
N PHE A 136 -19.26 1.01 5.19
CA PHE A 136 -20.49 1.07 4.40
C PHE A 136 -20.49 2.26 3.42
N LEU A 137 -20.12 3.45 3.89
CA LEU A 137 -20.09 4.66 3.06
C LEU A 137 -19.02 4.56 1.96
N THR A 138 -17.84 4.03 2.29
CA THR A 138 -16.78 3.77 1.31
C THR A 138 -17.25 2.79 0.23
N HIS A 139 -17.91 1.69 0.64
CA HIS A 139 -18.48 0.74 -0.30
C HIS A 139 -19.52 1.40 -1.24
N GLN A 140 -20.47 2.18 -0.69
CA GLN A 140 -21.50 2.85 -1.49
C GLN A 140 -20.88 3.82 -2.51
N LEU A 141 -19.92 4.63 -2.07
CA LEU A 141 -19.28 5.60 -2.94
C LEU A 141 -18.49 4.90 -4.06
N LEU A 142 -17.66 3.90 -3.74
CA LEU A 142 -16.90 3.15 -4.74
C LEU A 142 -17.82 2.43 -5.74
N LYS A 143 -18.95 1.87 -5.28
CA LYS A 143 -19.92 1.24 -6.17
C LYS A 143 -20.47 2.21 -7.21
N SER A 144 -20.77 3.47 -6.84
CA SER A 144 -21.22 4.48 -7.79
C SER A 144 -20.14 4.82 -8.82
N TYR A 145 -18.88 4.95 -8.38
CA TYR A 145 -17.75 5.22 -9.27
C TYR A 145 -17.47 4.08 -10.27
N PHE A 146 -17.58 2.83 -9.86
CA PHE A 146 -17.39 1.68 -10.77
C PHE A 146 -18.47 1.59 -11.85
N GLN A 147 -19.62 2.20 -11.63
CA GLN A 147 -20.72 2.24 -12.60
C GLN A 147 -20.65 3.44 -13.56
N SER A 148 -20.06 4.56 -13.13
CA SER A 148 -20.18 5.84 -13.84
C SER A 148 -18.85 6.47 -14.25
N SER A 149 -17.70 5.86 -13.93
CA SER A 149 -16.38 6.44 -14.20
C SER A 149 -15.36 5.40 -14.72
N SER A 150 -14.09 5.82 -14.90
CA SER A 150 -12.98 4.96 -15.28
C SER A 150 -12.45 4.05 -14.17
N TRP A 151 -12.93 4.19 -12.94
CA TRP A 151 -12.55 3.33 -11.83
C TRP A 151 -12.96 1.87 -12.03
N LYS A 152 -12.05 0.96 -11.62
CA LYS A 152 -12.28 -0.49 -11.62
C LYS A 152 -11.91 -1.06 -10.25
N PRO A 153 -12.59 -2.15 -9.79
CA PRO A 153 -12.31 -2.75 -8.49
C PRO A 153 -10.83 -3.14 -8.26
N GLU A 154 -10.14 -3.60 -9.30
CA GLU A 154 -8.73 -3.98 -9.24
C GLU A 154 -7.76 -2.80 -9.05
N LYS A 155 -8.24 -1.57 -9.20
CA LYS A 155 -7.48 -0.34 -8.94
C LYS A 155 -7.61 0.16 -7.51
N VAL A 156 -8.45 -0.46 -6.70
CA VAL A 156 -8.69 -0.05 -5.30
C VAL A 156 -8.39 -1.22 -4.38
N PHE A 157 -7.81 -0.95 -3.24
CA PHE A 157 -7.83 -1.86 -2.10
C PHE A 157 -8.04 -1.09 -0.80
N ILE A 158 -8.60 -1.77 0.18
CA ILE A 158 -8.94 -1.20 1.48
C ILE A 158 -7.98 -1.74 2.52
N SER A 159 -7.50 -0.89 3.41
CA SER A 159 -6.70 -1.30 4.56
C SER A 159 -7.23 -0.70 5.85
N SER A 160 -6.94 -1.31 6.98
CA SER A 160 -7.24 -0.76 8.30
C SER A 160 -6.47 -1.48 9.41
N PHE A 161 -6.15 -0.75 10.48
CA PHE A 161 -5.80 -1.33 11.78
C PHE A 161 -7.03 -1.82 12.53
N ASN A 162 -8.21 -1.25 12.23
CA ASN A 162 -9.48 -1.74 12.74
C ASN A 162 -9.99 -2.92 11.88
N TRP A 163 -9.64 -4.13 12.26
CA TRP A 163 -10.01 -5.33 11.52
C TRP A 163 -11.52 -5.61 11.51
N TYR A 164 -12.29 -5.00 12.42
CA TYR A 164 -13.76 -5.05 12.38
C TYR A 164 -14.31 -4.26 11.19
N GLU A 165 -13.75 -3.08 10.91
CA GLU A 165 -14.10 -2.29 9.70
C GLU A 165 -13.71 -3.04 8.42
N LEU A 166 -12.53 -3.69 8.37
CA LEU A 166 -12.16 -4.55 7.24
C LEU A 166 -13.13 -5.70 7.03
N LYS A 167 -13.52 -6.38 8.11
CA LYS A 167 -14.50 -7.47 8.05
C LYS A 167 -15.85 -6.97 7.54
N ALA A 168 -16.33 -5.84 8.06
CA ALA A 168 -17.57 -5.22 7.63
C ALA A 168 -17.51 -4.84 6.15
N PHE A 169 -16.42 -4.21 5.69
CA PHE A 169 -16.23 -3.89 4.28
C PHE A 169 -16.20 -5.15 3.40
N HIS A 170 -15.45 -6.16 3.80
CA HIS A 170 -15.34 -7.40 3.05
C HIS A 170 -16.66 -8.18 2.95
N GLN A 171 -17.56 -8.06 3.94
CA GLN A 171 -18.91 -8.62 3.85
C GLN A 171 -19.79 -7.90 2.81
N LEU A 172 -19.59 -6.59 2.63
CA LEU A 172 -20.31 -5.77 1.65
C LEU A 172 -19.78 -5.95 0.22
N ASN A 173 -18.48 -6.18 0.08
CA ASN A 173 -17.84 -6.30 -1.23
C ASN A 173 -16.70 -7.32 -1.18
N LYS A 174 -16.80 -8.38 -2.00
CA LYS A 174 -15.80 -9.44 -2.13
C LYS A 174 -14.82 -9.22 -3.29
N GLU A 175 -15.11 -8.30 -4.19
CA GLU A 175 -14.31 -8.03 -5.38
C GLU A 175 -13.14 -7.10 -5.08
N ILE A 176 -13.37 -6.11 -4.19
CA ILE A 176 -12.31 -5.19 -3.76
C ILE A 176 -11.40 -5.90 -2.78
N LYS A 177 -10.11 -5.88 -3.09
CA LYS A 177 -9.07 -6.46 -2.24
C LYS A 177 -8.96 -5.73 -0.91
N ILE A 178 -8.60 -6.48 0.14
CA ILE A 178 -8.34 -5.91 1.45
C ILE A 178 -6.93 -6.27 1.93
N ALA A 179 -6.28 -5.38 2.68
CA ALA A 179 -4.97 -5.58 3.30
C ALA A 179 -5.04 -5.35 4.81
N ILE A 180 -4.40 -6.22 5.56
CA ILE A 180 -4.34 -6.11 7.03
C ILE A 180 -3.21 -5.16 7.41
N LEU A 181 -3.52 -4.07 8.11
CA LEU A 181 -2.52 -3.21 8.73
C LEU A 181 -2.10 -3.76 10.09
N ILE A 182 -0.79 -3.77 10.34
CA ILE A 182 -0.20 -4.20 11.60
C ILE A 182 1.06 -3.38 11.92
N GLU A 183 1.20 -3.00 13.18
CA GLU A 183 2.35 -2.25 13.70
C GLU A 183 2.85 -2.82 15.03
N LYS A 184 4.09 -2.47 15.41
CA LYS A 184 4.70 -2.74 16.73
C LYS A 184 4.71 -4.20 17.19
N THR A 185 4.58 -5.14 16.26
CA THR A 185 4.63 -6.59 16.53
C THR A 185 5.08 -7.36 15.28
N ASP A 186 5.32 -8.67 15.43
CA ASP A 186 5.64 -9.54 14.30
C ASP A 186 4.45 -9.58 13.31
N PRO A 187 4.67 -9.20 12.04
CA PRO A 187 3.62 -9.21 11.04
C PRO A 187 3.04 -10.60 10.74
N GLY A 188 3.75 -11.68 11.08
CA GLY A 188 3.25 -13.05 11.02
C GLY A 188 2.02 -13.29 11.90
N ASN A 189 1.81 -12.47 12.93
CA ASN A 189 0.62 -12.55 13.79
C ASN A 189 -0.68 -12.18 13.05
N ALA A 190 -0.58 -11.46 11.93
CA ALA A 190 -1.74 -11.09 11.11
C ALA A 190 -2.14 -12.18 10.10
N ILE A 191 -1.37 -13.25 9.91
CA ILE A 191 -1.63 -14.29 8.90
C ILE A 191 -3.01 -14.93 9.13
N LYS A 192 -3.33 -15.26 10.37
CA LYS A 192 -4.62 -15.91 10.69
C LYS A 192 -5.80 -15.07 10.22
N ILE A 193 -5.85 -13.80 10.61
CA ILE A 193 -6.95 -12.91 10.23
C ILE A 193 -6.92 -12.56 8.72
N ALA A 194 -5.73 -12.49 8.11
CA ALA A 194 -5.61 -12.29 6.68
C ALA A 194 -6.24 -13.44 5.89
N ASN A 195 -6.00 -14.68 6.30
CA ASN A 195 -6.61 -15.87 5.70
C ASN A 195 -8.12 -15.92 5.95
N GLU A 196 -8.58 -15.66 7.18
CA GLU A 196 -10.01 -15.63 7.53
C GLU A 196 -10.79 -14.60 6.69
N LEU A 197 -10.18 -13.46 6.38
CA LEU A 197 -10.79 -12.39 5.60
C LEU A 197 -10.45 -12.44 4.10
N ASN A 198 -9.74 -13.48 3.64
CA ASN A 198 -9.25 -13.57 2.26
C ASN A 198 -8.53 -12.28 1.81
N ALA A 199 -7.72 -11.71 2.70
CA ALA A 199 -6.91 -10.53 2.39
C ALA A 199 -5.83 -10.89 1.35
N PHE A 200 -5.45 -9.91 0.51
CA PHE A 200 -4.40 -10.13 -0.48
C PHE A 200 -3.00 -9.78 0.05
N ALA A 201 -2.92 -8.99 1.15
CA ALA A 201 -1.66 -8.47 1.66
C ALA A 201 -1.70 -8.22 3.18
N ILE A 202 -0.50 -8.19 3.76
CA ILE A 202 -0.24 -7.61 5.08
C ILE A 202 0.61 -6.35 4.88
N ASN A 203 0.10 -5.21 5.34
CA ASN A 203 0.78 -3.93 5.35
C ASN A 203 1.45 -3.73 6.71
N SER A 204 2.77 -3.86 6.78
CA SER A 204 3.52 -3.86 8.04
C SER A 204 4.47 -2.68 8.17
N GLN A 205 4.62 -2.19 9.40
CA GLN A 205 5.70 -1.29 9.74
C GLN A 205 7.06 -1.95 9.40
N TYR A 206 7.87 -1.30 8.56
CA TYR A 206 9.06 -1.88 7.94
C TYR A 206 10.14 -2.32 8.95
N THR A 207 10.17 -1.73 10.14
CA THR A 207 11.14 -2.05 11.19
C THR A 207 10.95 -3.46 11.75
N PHE A 208 9.74 -4.02 11.68
CA PHE A 208 9.41 -5.37 12.13
C PHE A 208 9.55 -6.43 11.02
N LEU A 209 9.85 -6.02 9.78
CA LEU A 209 10.04 -6.95 8.65
C LEU A 209 11.46 -7.54 8.64
N ASN A 210 11.54 -8.85 8.48
CA ASN A 210 12.76 -9.61 8.30
C ASN A 210 12.54 -10.75 7.28
N LYS A 211 13.62 -11.49 6.94
CA LYS A 211 13.54 -12.57 5.95
C LYS A 211 12.59 -13.68 6.34
N GLU A 212 12.56 -14.03 7.62
CA GLU A 212 11.77 -15.14 8.16
C GLU A 212 10.26 -14.85 8.05
N ASN A 213 9.81 -13.72 8.64
CA ASN A 213 8.40 -13.38 8.63
C ASN A 213 7.87 -13.04 7.23
N ILE A 214 8.66 -12.41 6.35
CA ILE A 214 8.28 -12.22 4.94
C ILE A 214 8.13 -13.56 4.23
N SER A 215 9.04 -14.51 4.43
CA SER A 215 8.94 -15.86 3.84
C SER A 215 7.68 -16.58 4.33
N LYS A 216 7.38 -16.49 5.63
CA LYS A 216 6.18 -17.08 6.23
C LYS A 216 4.90 -16.47 5.65
N ILE A 217 4.83 -15.15 5.53
CA ILE A 217 3.67 -14.46 4.94
C ILE A 217 3.49 -14.88 3.47
N LYS A 218 4.58 -14.92 2.71
CA LYS A 218 4.52 -15.30 1.28
C LYS A 218 4.18 -16.76 1.05
N SER A 219 4.52 -17.68 1.97
CA SER A 219 4.10 -19.08 1.87
C SER A 219 2.59 -19.28 1.99
N GLU A 220 1.88 -18.27 2.54
CA GLU A 220 0.41 -18.20 2.60
C GLU A 220 -0.21 -17.47 1.40
N ASN A 221 0.56 -17.22 0.33
CA ASN A 221 0.15 -16.45 -0.86
C ASN A 221 -0.25 -15.00 -0.56
N LEU A 222 0.20 -14.44 0.56
CA LEU A 222 -0.03 -13.05 0.93
C LEU A 222 1.12 -12.16 0.44
N MET A 223 0.78 -10.97 -0.06
CA MET A 223 1.77 -9.94 -0.36
C MET A 223 2.19 -9.19 0.89
N VAL A 224 3.38 -8.56 0.84
CA VAL A 224 3.91 -7.74 1.93
C VAL A 224 4.13 -6.32 1.42
N TYR A 225 3.43 -5.35 2.04
CA TYR A 225 3.66 -3.92 1.82
C TYR A 225 4.32 -3.33 3.06
N ALA A 226 5.44 -2.63 2.86
CA ALA A 226 6.23 -2.01 3.93
C ALA A 226 5.92 -0.52 4.04
N TRP A 227 5.64 -0.02 5.25
CA TRP A 227 5.36 1.40 5.55
C TRP A 227 6.06 1.85 6.84
N THR A 228 6.35 3.11 7.06
CA THR A 228 6.59 4.13 6.07
C THR A 228 8.08 4.19 5.82
N VAL A 229 8.53 3.91 4.61
CA VAL A 229 9.96 3.72 4.30
C VAL A 229 10.49 4.91 3.52
N ASN A 230 11.29 5.76 4.17
CA ASN A 230 11.74 7.04 3.62
C ASN A 230 13.22 7.08 3.29
N GLU A 231 14.05 6.36 4.08
CA GLU A 231 15.50 6.43 3.95
C GLU A 231 16.04 5.45 2.90
N TYR A 232 16.97 5.90 2.07
CA TYR A 232 17.57 5.07 1.01
C TYR A 232 18.12 3.73 1.51
N LYS A 233 18.71 3.70 2.72
CA LYS A 233 19.21 2.45 3.33
C LYS A 233 18.09 1.45 3.58
N ASP A 234 16.93 1.93 4.09
CA ASP A 234 15.79 1.10 4.42
C ASP A 234 15.01 0.68 3.17
N ILE A 235 14.89 1.56 2.18
CA ILE A 235 14.35 1.23 0.86
C ILE A 235 15.17 0.08 0.23
N ARG A 236 16.51 0.19 0.22
CA ARG A 236 17.37 -0.89 -0.28
C ARG A 236 17.22 -2.18 0.53
N ARG A 237 17.05 -2.07 1.85
CA ARG A 237 16.80 -3.22 2.73
C ARG A 237 15.48 -3.90 2.36
N MET A 238 14.37 -3.16 2.22
CA MET A 238 13.07 -3.71 1.84
C MET A 238 13.10 -4.34 0.44
N LYS A 239 13.75 -3.71 -0.52
CA LYS A 239 13.98 -4.31 -1.86
C LYS A 239 14.70 -5.65 -1.77
N ARG A 240 15.80 -5.74 -0.99
CA ARG A 240 16.54 -7.02 -0.80
C ARG A 240 15.73 -8.09 -0.08
N LEU A 241 14.86 -7.71 0.86
CA LEU A 241 13.94 -8.63 1.55
C LEU A 241 12.80 -9.10 0.64
N GLY A 242 12.61 -8.44 -0.51
CA GLY A 242 11.64 -8.85 -1.51
C GLY A 242 10.20 -8.50 -1.14
N VAL A 243 9.95 -7.36 -0.49
CA VAL A 243 8.58 -6.87 -0.28
C VAL A 243 7.90 -6.56 -1.61
N ASP A 244 6.57 -6.66 -1.67
CA ASP A 244 5.79 -6.49 -2.89
C ASP A 244 5.42 -5.03 -3.14
N GLY A 245 5.40 -4.20 -2.09
CA GLY A 245 5.18 -2.76 -2.17
C GLY A 245 5.92 -2.00 -1.09
N ILE A 246 6.24 -0.74 -1.38
CA ILE A 246 6.83 0.22 -0.45
C ILE A 246 5.95 1.47 -0.44
N ILE A 247 5.45 1.81 0.74
CA ILE A 247 4.69 3.01 1.04
C ILE A 247 5.65 4.03 1.63
N SER A 248 5.78 5.21 0.97
CA SER A 248 6.79 6.22 1.30
C SER A 248 6.25 7.63 1.19
N ASP A 249 6.72 8.52 2.09
CA ASP A 249 6.50 9.97 2.00
C ASP A 249 7.24 10.60 0.81
N PHE A 250 8.33 9.93 0.37
CA PHE A 250 9.20 10.33 -0.75
C PHE A 250 9.22 9.22 -1.82
N PRO A 251 8.11 9.04 -2.56
CA PRO A 251 7.96 7.87 -3.44
C PRO A 251 8.96 7.83 -4.61
N ASP A 252 9.51 8.97 -5.02
CA ASP A 252 10.59 9.07 -6.02
C ASP A 252 11.90 8.38 -5.58
N ARG A 253 12.18 8.30 -4.26
CA ARG A 253 13.34 7.60 -3.71
C ARG A 253 13.25 6.08 -3.86
N VAL A 254 12.03 5.56 -4.07
CA VAL A 254 11.78 4.12 -4.18
C VAL A 254 12.02 3.59 -5.60
N LYS A 255 12.02 4.44 -6.61
CA LYS A 255 12.18 4.08 -8.04
C LYS A 255 13.54 3.52 -8.45
#